data_5ef66387a4fdc339289c12fb39d9993f
#
_entry.id   5ef66387a4fdc339289c12fb39d9993f
#
_cell.length_a   1.000
_cell.length_b   1.000
_cell.length_c   1.000
_cell.angle_alpha   90.00
_cell.angle_beta   90.00
_cell.angle_gamma   90.00
#
_symmetry.space_group_name_H-M   'P 1'
#
loop_
_entity.id
_entity.type
_entity.pdbx_description
1 polymer ?
#
loop_
_entity_poly.entity_id
_entity_poly.type
_entity_poly.pdbx_seq_one_letter_code
_entity_poly.pdbx_strand_id
1 'polypeptide(L)'
;MHTIQNLAAETSRPLLAGRFLTDAARDRLVDALPGLSGAALTVFGQAAMAVRRARVGNVASLCAIISAKSGRCGENCAFCAQSGHYATTAPEHPFLDPQRIVDAAATMHRAGVARFGVVASGRALIGQDLELAVRALTGIAALGMAADASFGVLPGEALVRLKAAGLAAYHHNLETSRAFYPKICTTRTFDDNLAVLRQCREFDIPVCSGGLFGMGETWADRVDLALTLLEAGVFSVPVNFLSPIPGTPLGARPVLSPDEARRIVILLRFLLPDRHIRICGGRPTVFGAHEPLAPMAAGADGLMVGDYLTTSGAALETDRRGLTALGFTLD
;
A
#
# COMPACT_ATOMS: atom_id res chain seq x y z
N MET A 1 -8.75 5.68 -31.59
CA MET A 1 -9.78 5.46 -30.55
C MET A 1 -10.38 4.05 -30.59
N HIS A 2 -10.89 3.56 -31.72
CA HIS A 2 -11.52 2.23 -31.81
C HIS A 2 -10.59 1.08 -31.36
N THR A 3 -9.34 1.08 -31.77
CA THR A 3 -8.33 0.06 -31.36
C THR A 3 -8.08 0.06 -29.85
N ILE A 4 -8.05 1.24 -29.19
CA ILE A 4 -7.84 1.37 -27.76
C ILE A 4 -9.05 0.86 -26.96
N GLN A 5 -10.26 1.18 -27.42
CA GLN A 5 -11.50 0.66 -26.81
C GLN A 5 -11.58 -0.86 -26.91
N ASN A 6 -11.20 -1.43 -28.06
CA ASN A 6 -11.15 -2.87 -28.25
C ASN A 6 -10.13 -3.53 -27.30
N LEU A 7 -8.92 -2.99 -27.19
CA LEU A 7 -7.91 -3.54 -26.29
C LEU A 7 -8.37 -3.49 -24.83
N ALA A 8 -8.95 -2.37 -24.38
CA ALA A 8 -9.48 -2.25 -23.01
C ALA A 8 -10.62 -3.26 -22.75
N ALA A 9 -11.52 -3.46 -23.72
CA ALA A 9 -12.59 -4.44 -23.62
C ALA A 9 -12.06 -5.89 -23.63
N GLU A 10 -11.11 -6.22 -24.50
CA GLU A 10 -10.47 -7.53 -24.55
C GLU A 10 -9.74 -7.86 -23.26
N THR A 11 -9.04 -6.89 -22.67
CA THR A 11 -8.33 -7.05 -21.40
C THR A 11 -9.30 -7.23 -20.24
N SER A 12 -10.39 -6.44 -20.17
CA SER A 12 -11.32 -6.50 -19.04
C SER A 12 -12.28 -7.67 -19.08
N ARG A 13 -12.69 -8.15 -20.26
CA ARG A 13 -13.69 -9.21 -20.43
C ARG A 13 -13.39 -10.50 -19.64
N PRO A 14 -12.19 -11.11 -19.68
CA PRO A 14 -11.88 -12.29 -18.87
C PRO A 14 -11.98 -12.00 -17.38
N LEU A 15 -11.53 -10.82 -16.94
CA LEU A 15 -11.54 -10.40 -15.55
C LEU A 15 -12.97 -10.21 -15.01
N LEU A 16 -13.84 -9.62 -15.81
CA LEU A 16 -15.28 -9.49 -15.51
C LEU A 16 -15.98 -10.85 -15.41
N ALA A 17 -15.50 -11.84 -16.16
CA ALA A 17 -15.99 -13.22 -16.11
C ALA A 17 -15.34 -14.08 -15.00
N GLY A 18 -14.65 -13.47 -14.03
CA GLY A 18 -14.05 -14.17 -12.90
C GLY A 18 -12.69 -14.83 -13.18
N ARG A 19 -12.13 -14.68 -14.38
CA ARG A 19 -10.86 -15.27 -14.79
C ARG A 19 -9.71 -14.28 -14.61
N PHE A 20 -8.46 -14.77 -14.70
CA PHE A 20 -7.25 -13.96 -14.78
C PHE A 20 -6.81 -13.75 -16.22
N LEU A 21 -5.91 -12.78 -16.45
CA LEU A 21 -5.29 -12.58 -17.76
C LEU A 21 -4.38 -13.76 -18.11
N THR A 22 -4.42 -14.15 -19.38
CA THR A 22 -3.36 -15.02 -19.93
C THR A 22 -2.08 -14.23 -20.12
N ASP A 23 -0.94 -14.92 -20.24
CA ASP A 23 0.36 -14.27 -20.47
C ASP A 23 0.32 -13.36 -21.70
N ALA A 24 -0.21 -13.84 -22.82
CA ALA A 24 -0.34 -13.03 -24.03
C ALA A 24 -1.24 -11.79 -23.87
N ALA A 25 -2.29 -11.86 -23.06
CA ALA A 25 -3.15 -10.70 -22.79
C ALA A 25 -2.44 -9.70 -21.85
N ARG A 26 -1.71 -10.20 -20.86
CA ARG A 26 -0.87 -9.40 -19.97
C ARG A 26 0.20 -8.66 -20.76
N ASP A 27 0.93 -9.36 -21.63
CA ASP A 27 2.03 -8.77 -22.41
C ASP A 27 1.51 -7.63 -23.31
N ARG A 28 0.39 -7.83 -24.01
CA ARG A 28 -0.27 -6.75 -24.79
C ARG A 28 -0.67 -5.55 -23.93
N LEU A 29 -1.15 -5.79 -22.71
CA LEU A 29 -1.51 -4.71 -21.77
C LEU A 29 -0.25 -3.93 -21.37
N VAL A 30 0.82 -4.62 -21.00
CA VAL A 30 2.10 -4.03 -20.55
C VAL A 30 2.76 -3.22 -21.65
N ASP A 31 2.69 -3.68 -22.91
CA ASP A 31 3.21 -2.96 -24.07
C ASP A 31 2.42 -1.68 -24.35
N ALA A 32 1.11 -1.70 -24.13
CA ALA A 32 0.25 -0.55 -24.43
C ALA A 32 0.26 0.52 -23.31
N LEU A 33 0.32 0.12 -22.04
CA LEU A 33 0.17 1.01 -20.89
C LEU A 33 1.11 2.23 -20.89
N PRO A 34 2.42 2.10 -21.19
CA PRO A 34 3.35 3.24 -21.14
C PRO A 34 2.95 4.39 -22.06
N GLY A 35 2.32 4.08 -23.19
CA GLY A 35 1.87 5.05 -24.20
C GLY A 35 0.50 5.67 -23.96
N LEU A 36 -0.27 5.21 -22.97
CA LEU A 36 -1.63 5.71 -22.75
C LEU A 36 -1.61 7.09 -22.11
N SER A 37 -2.39 8.00 -22.66
CA SER A 37 -2.61 9.35 -22.12
C SER A 37 -4.01 9.87 -22.50
N GLY A 38 -4.45 10.95 -21.87
CA GLY A 38 -5.71 11.62 -22.20
C GLY A 38 -6.93 10.66 -22.26
N ALA A 39 -7.67 10.70 -23.38
CA ALA A 39 -8.86 9.89 -23.56
C ALA A 39 -8.58 8.37 -23.52
N ALA A 40 -7.42 7.93 -24.03
CA ALA A 40 -7.03 6.51 -24.01
C ALA A 40 -6.84 6.02 -22.56
N LEU A 41 -6.17 6.77 -21.72
CA LEU A 41 -5.97 6.46 -20.31
C LEU A 41 -7.31 6.45 -19.56
N THR A 42 -8.23 7.36 -19.90
CA THR A 42 -9.58 7.40 -19.32
C THR A 42 -10.37 6.12 -19.64
N VAL A 43 -10.33 5.62 -20.88
CA VAL A 43 -10.98 4.37 -21.29
C VAL A 43 -10.46 3.18 -20.46
N PHE A 44 -9.15 3.07 -20.28
CA PHE A 44 -8.55 2.01 -19.45
C PHE A 44 -8.90 2.17 -17.96
N GLY A 45 -8.96 3.39 -17.45
CA GLY A 45 -9.42 3.66 -16.09
C GLY A 45 -10.88 3.21 -15.87
N GLN A 46 -11.78 3.50 -16.83
CA GLN A 46 -13.18 3.03 -16.78
C GLN A 46 -13.27 1.50 -16.79
N ALA A 47 -12.47 0.83 -17.62
CA ALA A 47 -12.41 -0.62 -17.66
C ALA A 47 -11.88 -1.21 -16.33
N ALA A 48 -10.83 -0.61 -15.73
CA ALA A 48 -10.31 -0.99 -14.43
C ALA A 48 -11.35 -0.80 -13.31
N MET A 49 -12.12 0.30 -13.35
CA MET A 49 -13.22 0.55 -12.42
C MET A 49 -14.33 -0.50 -12.56
N ALA A 50 -14.66 -0.94 -13.79
CA ALA A 50 -15.64 -2.02 -14.02
C ALA A 50 -15.15 -3.34 -13.40
N VAL A 51 -13.87 -3.70 -13.61
CA VAL A 51 -13.25 -4.88 -13.00
C VAL A 51 -13.29 -4.77 -11.47
N ARG A 52 -12.90 -3.63 -10.90
CA ARG A 52 -12.95 -3.40 -9.45
C ARG A 52 -14.36 -3.65 -8.90
N ARG A 53 -15.40 -3.04 -9.52
CA ARG A 53 -16.80 -3.23 -9.10
C ARG A 53 -17.24 -4.68 -9.13
N ALA A 54 -16.88 -5.39 -10.19
CA ALA A 54 -17.26 -6.79 -10.39
C ALA A 54 -16.55 -7.77 -9.45
N ARG A 55 -15.28 -7.49 -9.10
CA ARG A 55 -14.41 -8.44 -8.41
C ARG A 55 -14.23 -8.13 -6.92
N VAL A 56 -14.30 -6.86 -6.53
CA VAL A 56 -14.05 -6.40 -5.15
C VAL A 56 -15.30 -5.77 -4.54
N GLY A 57 -16.17 -5.20 -5.37
CA GLY A 57 -17.38 -4.52 -4.92
C GLY A 57 -17.26 -3.00 -4.99
N ASN A 58 -18.15 -2.28 -4.32
CA ASN A 58 -18.24 -0.81 -4.39
C ASN A 58 -17.91 -0.09 -3.10
N VAL A 59 -17.44 -0.81 -2.08
CA VAL A 59 -17.03 -0.23 -0.81
C VAL A 59 -15.61 0.33 -0.95
N ALA A 60 -15.41 1.59 -0.52
CA ALA A 60 -14.08 2.14 -0.35
C ALA A 60 -13.64 1.92 1.09
N SER A 61 -12.57 1.14 1.27
CA SER A 61 -12.02 0.85 2.59
C SER A 61 -11.05 1.94 3.03
N LEU A 62 -11.32 2.52 4.21
CA LEU A 62 -10.46 3.53 4.82
C LEU A 62 -9.57 2.93 5.90
N CYS A 63 -8.28 3.29 5.87
CA CYS A 63 -7.36 2.98 6.96
C CYS A 63 -6.58 4.21 7.40
N ALA A 64 -6.22 4.25 8.67
CA ALA A 64 -5.29 5.23 9.22
C ALA A 64 -4.11 4.52 9.88
N ILE A 65 -3.02 5.22 10.11
CA ILE A 65 -1.82 4.66 10.76
C ILE A 65 -1.30 5.59 11.85
N ILE A 66 -0.51 5.03 12.75
CA ILE A 66 0.30 5.79 13.71
C ILE A 66 1.76 5.31 13.64
N SER A 67 2.71 6.25 13.61
CA SER A 67 4.12 5.97 13.83
C SER A 67 4.34 5.74 15.32
N ALA A 68 4.29 4.47 15.76
CA ALA A 68 4.45 4.12 17.17
C ALA A 68 5.90 4.19 17.65
N LYS A 69 6.86 4.02 16.74
CA LYS A 69 8.30 4.23 16.95
C LYS A 69 8.88 4.80 15.67
N SER A 70 9.74 5.81 15.78
CA SER A 70 10.32 6.47 14.62
C SER A 70 11.82 6.70 14.76
N GLY A 71 12.52 6.66 13.61
CA GLY A 71 13.94 6.94 13.47
C GLY A 71 14.85 5.74 13.78
N ARG A 72 16.14 5.93 13.53
CA ARG A 72 17.25 4.99 13.83
C ARG A 72 17.03 3.55 13.32
N CYS A 73 16.33 3.39 12.19
CA CYS A 73 16.20 2.06 11.57
C CYS A 73 17.57 1.59 11.06
N GLY A 74 17.92 0.34 11.38
CA GLY A 74 19.19 -0.26 10.92
C GLY A 74 19.20 -0.65 9.44
N GLU A 75 18.06 -0.52 8.73
CA GLU A 75 17.97 -0.81 7.30
C GLU A 75 18.32 0.44 6.47
N ASN A 76 18.99 0.22 5.33
CA ASN A 76 19.43 1.29 4.42
C ASN A 76 18.51 1.50 3.22
N CYS A 77 17.19 1.34 3.38
CA CYS A 77 16.24 1.58 2.30
C CYS A 77 16.40 2.98 1.72
N ALA A 78 16.75 3.09 0.45
CA ALA A 78 17.17 4.31 -0.23
C ALA A 78 16.13 5.45 -0.28
N PHE A 79 14.86 5.12 0.01
CA PHE A 79 13.74 6.06 0.04
C PHE A 79 13.34 6.49 1.46
N CYS A 80 13.85 5.82 2.51
CA CYS A 80 13.28 5.91 3.85
C CYS A 80 13.96 6.97 4.71
N ALA A 81 13.18 7.97 5.11
CA ALA A 81 13.66 9.04 6.00
C ALA A 81 14.00 8.56 7.41
N GLN A 82 13.48 7.40 7.85
CA GLN A 82 13.71 6.84 9.18
C GLN A 82 14.96 5.95 9.26
N SER A 83 15.68 5.78 8.13
CA SER A 83 16.93 5.02 8.11
C SER A 83 18.01 5.72 8.94
N GLY A 84 18.68 4.98 9.81
CA GLY A 84 19.84 5.49 10.56
C GLY A 84 21.10 5.68 9.70
N HIS A 85 21.06 5.29 8.42
CA HIS A 85 22.15 5.48 7.47
C HIS A 85 22.13 6.85 6.79
N TYR A 86 21.04 7.64 6.93
CA TYR A 86 20.87 8.90 6.22
C TYR A 86 20.57 10.06 7.18
N ALA A 87 21.13 11.24 6.85
CA ALA A 87 20.87 12.48 7.58
C ALA A 87 19.58 13.13 7.08
N THR A 88 18.45 12.85 7.72
CA THR A 88 17.14 13.41 7.40
C THR A 88 16.57 14.18 8.58
N THR A 89 15.47 14.90 8.37
CA THR A 89 14.72 15.61 9.41
C THR A 89 13.55 14.79 9.98
N ALA A 90 13.51 13.47 9.74
CA ALA A 90 12.47 12.63 10.30
C ALA A 90 12.50 12.66 11.83
N PRO A 91 11.33 12.81 12.49
CA PRO A 91 11.29 12.81 13.95
C PRO A 91 11.75 11.47 14.52
N GLU A 92 12.49 11.50 15.61
CA GLU A 92 12.92 10.31 16.34
C GLU A 92 12.21 10.24 17.68
N HIS A 93 11.62 9.09 17.98
CA HIS A 93 11.03 8.82 19.30
C HIS A 93 11.00 7.31 19.60
N PRO A 94 11.07 6.92 20.88
CA PRO A 94 10.88 5.54 21.30
C PRO A 94 9.44 5.08 21.01
N PHE A 95 9.16 3.81 21.30
CA PHE A 95 7.79 3.29 21.19
C PHE A 95 6.85 4.09 22.09
N LEU A 96 5.74 4.55 21.51
CA LEU A 96 4.75 5.37 22.20
C LEU A 96 4.04 4.56 23.30
N ASP A 97 3.52 5.27 24.30
CA ASP A 97 2.63 4.67 25.30
C ASP A 97 1.41 4.02 24.59
N PRO A 98 1.06 2.76 24.90
CA PRO A 98 -0.07 2.05 24.31
C PRO A 98 -1.40 2.81 24.39
N GLN A 99 -1.65 3.52 25.49
CA GLN A 99 -2.89 4.29 25.65
C GLN A 99 -2.97 5.43 24.63
N ARG A 100 -1.87 6.11 24.37
CA ARG A 100 -1.80 7.15 23.32
C ARG A 100 -2.14 6.59 21.92
N ILE A 101 -1.68 5.37 21.63
CA ILE A 101 -1.98 4.68 20.38
C ILE A 101 -3.47 4.35 20.29
N VAL A 102 -4.06 3.83 21.39
CA VAL A 102 -5.49 3.50 21.48
C VAL A 102 -6.36 4.75 21.37
N ASP A 103 -5.99 5.85 21.99
CA ASP A 103 -6.72 7.13 21.90
C ASP A 103 -6.73 7.68 20.47
N ALA A 104 -5.60 7.58 19.75
CA ALA A 104 -5.53 7.94 18.33
C ALA A 104 -6.43 7.03 17.47
N ALA A 105 -6.43 5.73 17.72
CA ALA A 105 -7.31 4.78 17.05
C ALA A 105 -8.79 5.08 17.34
N ALA A 106 -9.15 5.35 18.59
CA ALA A 106 -10.51 5.72 18.98
C ALA A 106 -10.99 7.02 18.28
N THR A 107 -10.08 7.96 18.06
CA THR A 107 -10.39 9.18 17.31
C THR A 107 -10.72 8.87 15.86
N MET A 108 -9.92 8.04 15.19
CA MET A 108 -10.16 7.60 13.81
C MET A 108 -11.43 6.73 13.71
N HIS A 109 -11.69 5.87 14.70
CA HIS A 109 -12.91 5.06 14.77
C HIS A 109 -14.16 5.92 14.79
N ARG A 110 -14.22 6.94 15.68
CA ARG A 110 -15.32 7.91 15.73
C ARG A 110 -15.51 8.67 14.42
N ALA A 111 -14.44 8.86 13.66
CA ALA A 111 -14.48 9.46 12.33
C ALA A 111 -14.87 8.49 11.22
N GLY A 112 -15.21 7.23 11.55
CA GLY A 112 -15.67 6.20 10.61
C GLY A 112 -14.54 5.54 9.82
N VAL A 113 -13.34 5.41 10.40
CA VAL A 113 -12.24 4.62 9.83
C VAL A 113 -12.28 3.24 10.44
N ALA A 114 -12.37 2.20 9.58
CA ALA A 114 -12.55 0.82 10.02
C ALA A 114 -11.25 0.11 10.41
N ARG A 115 -10.09 0.57 9.89
CA ARG A 115 -8.79 -0.08 10.10
C ARG A 115 -7.76 0.90 10.64
N PHE A 116 -6.96 0.46 11.62
CA PHE A 116 -5.91 1.29 12.20
C PHE A 116 -4.59 0.50 12.31
N GLY A 117 -3.55 1.01 11.64
CA GLY A 117 -2.23 0.38 11.60
C GLY A 117 -1.24 0.99 12.59
N VAL A 118 -0.62 0.15 13.40
CA VAL A 118 0.51 0.51 14.27
C VAL A 118 1.81 0.22 13.53
N VAL A 119 2.62 1.25 13.30
CA VAL A 119 3.85 1.14 12.51
C VAL A 119 5.07 1.48 13.37
N ALA A 120 6.11 0.68 13.32
CA ALA A 120 7.36 0.95 14.03
C ALA A 120 8.56 0.88 13.09
N SER A 121 9.50 1.83 13.24
CA SER A 121 10.81 1.77 12.60
C SER A 121 11.66 0.63 13.19
N GLY A 122 12.57 0.09 12.38
CA GLY A 122 13.48 -0.98 12.77
C GLY A 122 13.35 -2.24 11.92
N ARG A 123 14.39 -3.10 11.97
CA ARG A 123 14.37 -4.39 11.27
C ARG A 123 13.32 -5.34 11.84
N ALA A 124 13.19 -5.35 13.16
CA ALA A 124 12.22 -6.14 13.92
C ALA A 124 11.87 -5.44 15.23
N LEU A 125 10.63 -5.55 15.65
CA LEU A 125 10.19 -5.10 16.97
C LEU A 125 10.33 -6.25 17.97
N ILE A 126 11.12 -6.08 19.02
CA ILE A 126 11.45 -7.12 19.98
C ILE A 126 11.41 -6.58 21.43
N GLY A 127 11.49 -7.49 22.40
CA GLY A 127 11.61 -7.14 23.82
C GLY A 127 10.44 -6.30 24.34
N GLN A 128 10.74 -5.26 25.11
CA GLN A 128 9.72 -4.41 25.73
C GLN A 128 8.83 -3.70 24.71
N ASP A 129 9.35 -3.29 23.57
CA ASP A 129 8.54 -2.66 22.51
C ASP A 129 7.48 -3.61 21.96
N LEU A 130 7.76 -4.94 21.87
CA LEU A 130 6.76 -5.94 21.47
C LEU A 130 5.66 -6.07 22.53
N GLU A 131 5.96 -6.02 23.81
CA GLU A 131 4.96 -6.03 24.89
C GLU A 131 4.03 -4.81 24.81
N LEU A 132 4.58 -3.63 24.54
CA LEU A 132 3.80 -2.41 24.34
C LEU A 132 2.91 -2.52 23.10
N ALA A 133 3.42 -3.11 22.00
CA ALA A 133 2.66 -3.35 20.77
C ALA A 133 1.49 -4.31 21.00
N VAL A 134 1.69 -5.41 21.73
CA VAL A 134 0.62 -6.35 22.12
C VAL A 134 -0.49 -5.61 22.87
N ARG A 135 -0.15 -4.78 23.86
CA ARG A 135 -1.13 -3.97 24.60
C ARG A 135 -1.89 -2.99 23.72
N ALA A 136 -1.20 -2.31 22.80
CA ALA A 136 -1.82 -1.38 21.87
C ALA A 136 -2.82 -2.09 20.94
N LEU A 137 -2.42 -3.23 20.33
CA LEU A 137 -3.30 -4.00 19.44
C LEU A 137 -4.55 -4.53 20.19
N THR A 138 -4.38 -5.05 21.42
CA THR A 138 -5.50 -5.48 22.26
C THR A 138 -6.49 -4.32 22.50
N GLY A 139 -5.98 -3.13 22.81
CA GLY A 139 -6.82 -1.95 23.01
C GLY A 139 -7.55 -1.51 21.73
N ILE A 140 -6.88 -1.53 20.59
CA ILE A 140 -7.52 -1.20 19.29
C ILE A 140 -8.59 -2.23 18.92
N ALA A 141 -8.31 -3.52 19.07
CA ALA A 141 -9.28 -4.58 18.81
C ALA A 141 -10.51 -4.46 19.72
N ALA A 142 -10.33 -4.07 20.99
CA ALA A 142 -11.42 -3.81 21.93
C ALA A 142 -12.34 -2.64 21.53
N LEU A 143 -11.88 -1.72 20.67
CA LEU A 143 -12.71 -0.67 20.06
C LEU A 143 -13.62 -1.19 18.94
N GLY A 144 -13.44 -2.44 18.50
CA GLY A 144 -14.13 -3.00 17.33
C GLY A 144 -13.46 -2.63 15.99
N MET A 145 -12.25 -2.06 16.01
CA MET A 145 -11.47 -1.75 14.80
C MET A 145 -10.61 -2.93 14.37
N ALA A 146 -10.36 -3.03 13.07
CA ALA A 146 -9.33 -3.93 12.55
C ALA A 146 -7.93 -3.37 12.89
N ALA A 147 -7.24 -4.02 13.84
CA ALA A 147 -5.90 -3.64 14.28
C ALA A 147 -4.84 -4.22 13.35
N ASP A 148 -4.16 -3.39 12.58
CA ASP A 148 -3.06 -3.78 11.69
C ASP A 148 -1.70 -3.44 12.31
N ALA A 149 -0.64 -4.17 11.93
CA ALA A 149 0.70 -3.93 12.43
C ALA A 149 1.76 -4.01 11.33
N SER A 150 2.80 -3.16 11.43
CA SER A 150 3.99 -3.18 10.59
C SER A 150 5.24 -3.02 11.46
N PHE A 151 5.87 -4.15 11.83
CA PHE A 151 6.96 -4.23 12.81
C PHE A 151 8.21 -4.92 12.25
N GLY A 152 8.37 -4.95 10.92
CA GLY A 152 9.53 -5.54 10.25
C GLY A 152 9.50 -7.07 10.20
N VAL A 153 10.66 -7.70 10.28
CA VAL A 153 10.84 -9.16 10.17
C VAL A 153 10.76 -9.77 11.57
N LEU A 154 9.57 -10.23 11.94
CA LEU A 154 9.33 -10.82 13.26
C LEU A 154 9.57 -12.33 13.27
N PRO A 155 10.02 -12.90 14.40
CA PRO A 155 9.99 -14.36 14.61
C PRO A 155 8.53 -14.84 14.71
N GLY A 156 8.30 -16.11 14.35
CA GLY A 156 6.95 -16.70 14.33
C GLY A 156 6.20 -16.63 15.65
N GLU A 157 6.89 -16.81 16.77
CA GLU A 157 6.30 -16.67 18.11
C GLU A 157 5.74 -15.27 18.38
N ALA A 158 6.41 -14.22 17.86
CA ALA A 158 5.92 -12.85 17.98
C ALA A 158 4.65 -12.66 17.13
N LEU A 159 4.61 -13.20 15.91
CA LEU A 159 3.42 -13.15 15.06
C LEU A 159 2.21 -13.86 15.72
N VAL A 160 2.42 -15.02 16.32
CA VAL A 160 1.39 -15.75 17.07
C VAL A 160 0.86 -14.91 18.25
N ARG A 161 1.76 -14.25 18.99
CA ARG A 161 1.38 -13.35 20.09
C ARG A 161 0.55 -12.16 19.62
N LEU A 162 0.95 -11.53 18.51
CA LEU A 162 0.18 -10.41 17.92
C LEU A 162 -1.19 -10.88 17.43
N LYS A 163 -1.28 -12.09 16.82
CA LYS A 163 -2.56 -12.69 16.43
C LYS A 163 -3.48 -12.88 17.63
N ALA A 164 -2.95 -13.41 18.73
CA ALA A 164 -3.69 -13.58 19.98
C ALA A 164 -4.14 -12.24 20.60
N ALA A 165 -3.41 -11.15 20.35
CA ALA A 165 -3.74 -9.79 20.77
C ALA A 165 -4.79 -9.10 19.88
N GLY A 166 -5.31 -9.78 18.84
CA GLY A 166 -6.35 -9.23 17.97
C GLY A 166 -5.80 -8.60 16.68
N LEU A 167 -4.57 -8.95 16.25
CA LEU A 167 -4.04 -8.52 14.95
C LEU A 167 -4.95 -8.98 13.82
N ALA A 168 -5.49 -8.02 13.06
CA ALA A 168 -6.37 -8.28 11.91
C ALA A 168 -5.59 -8.53 10.62
N ALA A 169 -4.47 -7.83 10.41
CA ALA A 169 -3.56 -8.09 9.30
C ALA A 169 -2.14 -7.60 9.62
N TYR A 170 -1.15 -8.30 9.06
CA TYR A 170 0.25 -7.87 9.11
C TYR A 170 0.64 -7.14 7.84
N HIS A 171 1.18 -5.93 7.97
CA HIS A 171 1.67 -5.13 6.86
C HIS A 171 3.18 -5.31 6.71
N HIS A 172 3.61 -5.79 5.54
CA HIS A 172 5.03 -5.89 5.19
C HIS A 172 5.21 -5.81 3.67
N ASN A 173 5.73 -4.70 3.18
CA ASN A 173 5.89 -4.47 1.76
C ASN A 173 7.05 -5.28 1.16
N LEU A 174 6.87 -5.72 -0.09
CA LEU A 174 7.97 -6.18 -0.95
C LEU A 174 8.72 -5.00 -1.60
N GLU A 175 8.10 -3.84 -1.64
CA GLU A 175 8.54 -2.54 -2.18
C GLU A 175 8.69 -2.50 -3.71
N THR A 176 9.30 -3.50 -4.33
CA THR A 176 9.55 -3.57 -5.77
C THR A 176 9.78 -5.01 -6.22
N SER A 177 10.23 -5.24 -7.47
CA SER A 177 10.62 -6.56 -7.98
C SER A 177 11.85 -7.14 -7.26
N ARG A 178 12.02 -8.45 -7.35
CA ARG A 178 13.23 -9.14 -6.89
C ARG A 178 14.49 -8.60 -7.58
N ALA A 179 14.42 -8.31 -8.88
CA ALA A 179 15.57 -7.84 -9.66
C ALA A 179 15.97 -6.40 -9.31
N PHE A 180 15.00 -5.55 -8.97
CA PHE A 180 15.26 -4.15 -8.64
C PHE A 180 15.58 -3.94 -7.15
N TYR A 181 15.16 -4.82 -6.26
CA TYR A 181 15.29 -4.68 -4.81
C TYR A 181 16.72 -4.38 -4.32
N PRO A 182 17.80 -5.04 -4.83
CA PRO A 182 19.16 -4.74 -4.41
C PRO A 182 19.63 -3.30 -4.69
N LYS A 183 18.95 -2.57 -5.58
CA LYS A 183 19.24 -1.17 -5.89
C LYS A 183 18.66 -0.21 -4.85
N ILE A 184 17.72 -0.67 -4.02
CA ILE A 184 17.04 0.17 -3.03
C ILE A 184 17.35 -0.22 -1.59
N CYS A 185 17.81 -1.45 -1.32
CA CYS A 185 18.18 -1.91 0.01
C CYS A 185 19.23 -3.01 -0.09
N THR A 186 20.30 -2.92 0.72
CA THR A 186 21.36 -3.93 0.78
C THR A 186 21.54 -4.55 2.16
N THR A 187 20.89 -4.02 3.18
CA THR A 187 20.92 -4.56 4.55
C THR A 187 19.92 -5.69 4.77
N ARG A 188 18.98 -5.85 3.84
CA ARG A 188 17.96 -6.90 3.82
C ARG A 188 17.73 -7.34 2.38
N THR A 189 17.38 -8.61 2.18
CA THR A 189 17.10 -9.16 0.85
C THR A 189 15.60 -9.13 0.53
N PHE A 190 15.27 -9.26 -0.75
CA PHE A 190 13.89 -9.48 -1.18
C PHE A 190 13.29 -10.76 -0.58
N ASP A 191 14.11 -11.80 -0.47
CA ASP A 191 13.69 -13.09 0.10
C ASP A 191 13.39 -13.01 1.60
N ASP A 192 14.09 -12.16 2.36
CA ASP A 192 13.74 -11.88 3.76
C ASP A 192 12.32 -11.31 3.86
N ASN A 193 11.94 -10.37 2.96
CA ASN A 193 10.60 -9.83 2.94
C ASN A 193 9.54 -10.86 2.53
N LEU A 194 9.84 -11.64 1.49
CA LEU A 194 8.92 -12.67 1.02
C LEU A 194 8.72 -13.77 2.06
N ALA A 195 9.75 -14.10 2.86
CA ALA A 195 9.65 -15.05 3.96
C ALA A 195 8.66 -14.59 5.04
N VAL A 196 8.58 -13.26 5.33
CA VAL A 196 7.58 -12.72 6.26
C VAL A 196 6.16 -12.99 5.76
N LEU A 197 5.89 -12.78 4.46
CA LEU A 197 4.57 -13.03 3.89
C LEU A 197 4.19 -14.51 3.99
N ARG A 198 5.13 -15.40 3.70
CA ARG A 198 4.93 -16.86 3.82
C ARG A 198 4.66 -17.27 5.26
N GLN A 199 5.44 -16.76 6.20
CA GLN A 199 5.27 -17.04 7.61
C GLN A 199 3.92 -16.55 8.16
N CYS A 200 3.47 -15.35 7.77
CA CYS A 200 2.14 -14.88 8.14
C CYS A 200 1.05 -15.83 7.62
N ARG A 201 1.19 -16.33 6.39
CA ARG A 201 0.25 -17.29 5.81
C ARG A 201 0.23 -18.61 6.56
N GLU A 202 1.39 -19.13 7.00
CA GLU A 202 1.50 -20.35 7.82
C GLU A 202 0.76 -20.22 9.16
N PHE A 203 0.67 -19.01 9.70
CA PHE A 203 -0.07 -18.72 10.93
C PHE A 203 -1.49 -18.18 10.69
N ASP A 204 -2.04 -18.28 9.47
CA ASP A 204 -3.36 -17.72 9.10
C ASP A 204 -3.51 -16.25 9.52
N ILE A 205 -2.49 -15.45 9.29
CA ILE A 205 -2.51 -13.99 9.47
C ILE A 205 -2.69 -13.37 8.09
N PRO A 206 -3.77 -12.61 7.86
CA PRO A 206 -3.95 -11.89 6.60
C PRO A 206 -2.78 -10.94 6.33
N VAL A 207 -2.30 -10.89 5.09
CA VAL A 207 -1.14 -10.07 4.71
C VAL A 207 -1.58 -8.90 3.84
N CYS A 208 -1.18 -7.69 4.27
CA CYS A 208 -1.22 -6.47 3.49
C CYS A 208 0.20 -6.18 2.98
N SER A 209 0.45 -6.34 1.68
CA SER A 209 1.78 -6.15 1.09
C SER A 209 1.68 -5.56 -0.31
N GLY A 210 2.52 -4.61 -0.59
CA GLY A 210 2.58 -3.88 -1.85
C GLY A 210 3.95 -3.30 -2.11
N GLY A 211 4.00 -2.10 -2.68
CA GLY A 211 5.26 -1.49 -3.06
C GLY A 211 5.25 0.03 -3.13
N LEU A 212 6.44 0.55 -3.41
CA LEU A 212 6.73 1.94 -3.65
C LEU A 212 7.12 2.14 -5.12
N PHE A 213 6.43 3.02 -5.81
CA PHE A 213 6.61 3.28 -7.23
C PHE A 213 7.24 4.65 -7.48
N GLY A 214 8.03 4.75 -8.54
CA GLY A 214 8.79 5.95 -8.89
C GLY A 214 10.23 5.96 -8.43
N MET A 215 10.76 4.82 -7.98
CA MET A 215 12.15 4.65 -7.57
C MET A 215 13.11 4.45 -8.75
N GLY A 216 12.59 4.21 -9.96
CA GLY A 216 13.33 3.91 -11.19
C GLY A 216 13.18 2.48 -11.66
N GLU A 217 12.26 1.78 -11.09
CA GLU A 217 11.79 0.48 -11.53
C GLU A 217 11.18 0.56 -12.94
N THR A 218 11.33 -0.50 -13.70
CA THR A 218 10.74 -0.66 -15.04
C THR A 218 9.30 -1.17 -14.98
N TRP A 219 8.60 -1.17 -16.11
CA TRP A 219 7.28 -1.81 -16.21
C TRP A 219 7.37 -3.31 -15.95
N ALA A 220 8.44 -3.98 -16.37
CA ALA A 220 8.69 -5.39 -16.06
C ALA A 220 8.82 -5.62 -14.54
N ASP A 221 9.50 -4.72 -13.82
CA ASP A 221 9.61 -4.77 -12.36
C ASP A 221 8.22 -4.64 -11.68
N ARG A 222 7.35 -3.76 -12.20
CA ARG A 222 5.98 -3.56 -11.69
C ARG A 222 5.10 -4.80 -11.89
N VAL A 223 5.27 -5.47 -13.03
CA VAL A 223 4.60 -6.75 -13.32
C VAL A 223 5.09 -7.85 -12.40
N ASP A 224 6.43 -8.01 -12.27
CA ASP A 224 7.03 -9.03 -11.38
C ASP A 224 6.57 -8.87 -9.93
N LEU A 225 6.55 -7.63 -9.43
CA LEU A 225 5.99 -7.34 -8.10
C LEU A 225 4.53 -7.78 -8.00
N ALA A 226 3.68 -7.41 -8.97
CA ALA A 226 2.26 -7.74 -8.93
C ALA A 226 2.02 -9.26 -8.96
N LEU A 227 2.74 -10.00 -9.81
CA LEU A 227 2.64 -11.46 -9.88
C LEU A 227 3.14 -12.13 -8.60
N THR A 228 4.24 -11.65 -8.02
CA THR A 228 4.74 -12.16 -6.73
C THR A 228 3.72 -11.93 -5.60
N LEU A 229 3.05 -10.76 -5.55
CA LEU A 229 2.00 -10.48 -4.58
C LEU A 229 0.78 -11.40 -4.76
N LEU A 230 0.41 -11.69 -6.02
CA LEU A 230 -0.65 -12.63 -6.33
C LEU A 230 -0.33 -14.04 -5.82
N GLU A 231 0.87 -14.54 -6.11
CA GLU A 231 1.35 -15.86 -5.64
C GLU A 231 1.46 -15.93 -4.12
N ALA A 232 1.91 -14.85 -3.48
CA ALA A 232 1.97 -14.76 -2.02
C ALA A 232 0.58 -14.76 -1.35
N GLY A 233 -0.50 -14.57 -2.13
CA GLY A 233 -1.87 -14.63 -1.62
C GLY A 233 -2.24 -13.44 -0.72
N VAL A 234 -1.64 -12.26 -0.95
CA VAL A 234 -1.99 -11.06 -0.20
C VAL A 234 -3.45 -10.67 -0.40
N PHE A 235 -4.12 -10.15 0.63
CA PHE A 235 -5.51 -9.70 0.49
C PHE A 235 -5.61 -8.23 0.11
N SER A 236 -4.61 -7.42 0.46
CA SER A 236 -4.56 -5.97 0.23
C SER A 236 -3.18 -5.54 -0.24
N VAL A 237 -3.17 -4.64 -1.22
CA VAL A 237 -1.96 -4.15 -1.89
C VAL A 237 -1.85 -2.65 -1.69
N PRO A 238 -1.05 -2.19 -0.70
CA PRO A 238 -0.69 -0.79 -0.55
C PRO A 238 0.13 -0.31 -1.75
N VAL A 239 -0.32 0.78 -2.34
CA VAL A 239 0.37 1.48 -3.42
C VAL A 239 0.89 2.80 -2.86
N ASN A 240 2.20 2.91 -2.78
CA ASN A 240 2.89 4.12 -2.40
C ASN A 240 3.56 4.74 -3.63
N PHE A 241 3.58 6.06 -3.71
CA PHE A 241 4.33 6.79 -4.71
C PHE A 241 5.48 7.53 -4.02
N LEU A 242 6.65 7.52 -4.63
CA LEU A 242 7.83 8.15 -4.04
C LEU A 242 7.58 9.65 -3.80
N SER A 243 7.72 10.06 -2.56
CA SER A 243 7.90 11.45 -2.16
C SER A 243 9.38 11.64 -1.85
N PRO A 244 10.18 12.26 -2.70
CA PRO A 244 11.60 12.42 -2.49
C PRO A 244 11.87 13.23 -1.23
N ILE A 245 12.70 12.66 -0.32
CA ILE A 245 13.03 13.29 0.96
C ILE A 245 14.51 13.66 0.94
N PRO A 246 14.85 14.96 1.12
CA PRO A 246 16.23 15.40 1.18
C PRO A 246 17.05 14.63 2.22
N GLY A 247 18.30 14.29 1.90
CA GLY A 247 19.16 13.48 2.75
C GLY A 247 19.09 11.98 2.47
N THR A 248 18.06 11.47 1.77
CA THR A 248 18.01 10.08 1.31
C THR A 248 18.63 9.93 -0.09
N PRO A 249 19.11 8.74 -0.49
CA PRO A 249 19.64 8.49 -1.84
C PRO A 249 18.66 8.82 -2.98
N LEU A 250 17.35 8.68 -2.75
CA LEU A 250 16.31 9.03 -3.73
C LEU A 250 15.75 10.44 -3.53
N GLY A 251 16.37 11.26 -2.68
CA GLY A 251 15.87 12.59 -2.31
C GLY A 251 15.86 13.63 -3.43
N ALA A 252 16.58 13.41 -4.52
CA ALA A 252 16.58 14.26 -5.72
C ALA A 252 15.86 13.63 -6.93
N ARG A 253 15.19 12.49 -6.73
CA ARG A 253 14.53 11.79 -7.82
C ARG A 253 13.27 12.54 -8.28
N PRO A 254 13.00 12.63 -9.60
CA PRO A 254 11.76 13.22 -10.11
C PRO A 254 10.53 12.47 -9.58
N VAL A 255 9.50 13.21 -9.24
CA VAL A 255 8.18 12.67 -8.88
C VAL A 255 7.52 12.08 -10.12
N LEU A 256 6.78 10.98 -9.95
CA LEU A 256 5.96 10.40 -11.02
C LEU A 256 4.92 11.42 -11.53
N SER A 257 4.67 11.39 -12.82
CA SER A 257 3.52 12.13 -13.36
C SER A 257 2.20 11.50 -12.91
N PRO A 258 1.12 12.28 -12.76
CA PRO A 258 -0.21 11.75 -12.44
C PRO A 258 -0.66 10.64 -13.40
N ASP A 259 -0.39 10.80 -14.69
CA ASP A 259 -0.75 9.80 -15.70
C ASP A 259 0.02 8.48 -15.52
N GLU A 260 1.32 8.54 -15.18
CA GLU A 260 2.08 7.31 -14.91
C GLU A 260 1.59 6.61 -13.65
N ALA A 261 1.28 7.36 -12.59
CA ALA A 261 0.72 6.80 -11.38
C ALA A 261 -0.67 6.14 -11.63
N ARG A 262 -1.53 6.76 -12.46
CA ARG A 262 -2.80 6.15 -12.89
C ARG A 262 -2.59 4.86 -13.68
N ARG A 263 -1.62 4.82 -14.60
CA ARG A 263 -1.27 3.59 -15.36
C ARG A 263 -0.81 2.47 -14.44
N ILE A 264 -0.04 2.78 -13.39
CA ILE A 264 0.37 1.80 -12.37
C ILE A 264 -0.84 1.21 -11.65
N VAL A 265 -1.79 2.05 -11.22
CA VAL A 265 -3.01 1.56 -10.56
C VAL A 265 -3.84 0.69 -11.51
N ILE A 266 -3.98 1.08 -12.77
CA ILE A 266 -4.67 0.28 -13.81
C ILE A 266 -3.98 -1.06 -14.00
N LEU A 267 -2.65 -1.09 -14.12
CA LEU A 267 -1.86 -2.32 -14.22
C LEU A 267 -2.17 -3.25 -13.04
N LEU A 268 -2.04 -2.73 -11.83
CA LEU A 268 -2.27 -3.51 -10.62
C LEU A 268 -3.69 -4.05 -10.55
N ARG A 269 -4.73 -3.26 -10.91
CA ARG A 269 -6.12 -3.74 -10.95
C ARG A 269 -6.33 -4.87 -11.95
N PHE A 270 -5.68 -4.83 -13.10
CA PHE A 270 -5.82 -5.89 -14.10
C PHE A 270 -5.02 -7.15 -13.74
N LEU A 271 -3.88 -7.02 -13.07
CA LEU A 271 -3.09 -8.18 -12.62
C LEU A 271 -3.60 -8.77 -11.31
N LEU A 272 -4.23 -7.95 -10.46
CA LEU A 272 -4.73 -8.30 -9.13
C LEU A 272 -6.24 -7.99 -9.04
N PRO A 273 -7.08 -8.62 -9.90
CA PRO A 273 -8.46 -8.19 -10.09
C PRO A 273 -9.33 -8.32 -8.84
N ASP A 274 -9.02 -9.25 -7.95
CA ASP A 274 -9.76 -9.62 -6.74
C ASP A 274 -9.06 -9.22 -5.43
N ARG A 275 -7.99 -8.40 -5.52
CA ARG A 275 -7.28 -7.88 -4.34
C ARG A 275 -7.71 -6.45 -4.05
N HIS A 276 -7.69 -6.05 -2.77
CA HIS A 276 -7.85 -4.65 -2.41
C HIS A 276 -6.61 -3.86 -2.85
N ILE A 277 -6.79 -2.80 -3.62
CA ILE A 277 -5.72 -1.87 -4.00
C ILE A 277 -5.91 -0.59 -3.21
N ARG A 278 -5.00 -0.32 -2.29
CA ARG A 278 -5.08 0.77 -1.34
C ARG A 278 -4.03 1.84 -1.66
N ILE A 279 -4.48 3.06 -1.90
CA ILE A 279 -3.58 4.18 -2.12
C ILE A 279 -3.11 4.70 -0.76
N CYS A 280 -1.80 4.75 -0.58
CA CYS A 280 -1.15 5.11 0.66
C CYS A 280 -0.24 6.34 0.50
N GLY A 281 1.05 6.23 0.81
CA GLY A 281 1.98 7.35 0.76
C GLY A 281 2.17 7.97 -0.62
N GLY A 282 2.55 9.25 -0.66
CA GLY A 282 2.90 9.98 -1.88
C GLY A 282 1.73 10.48 -2.73
N ARG A 283 0.48 10.19 -2.36
CA ARG A 283 -0.71 10.66 -3.09
C ARG A 283 -0.73 12.19 -3.25
N PRO A 284 -0.53 13.00 -2.19
CA PRO A 284 -0.51 14.45 -2.33
C PRO A 284 0.65 14.95 -3.20
N THR A 285 1.79 14.29 -3.15
CA THR A 285 2.99 14.64 -3.93
C THR A 285 2.75 14.47 -5.43
N VAL A 286 2.07 13.38 -5.84
CA VAL A 286 1.85 13.04 -7.25
C VAL A 286 0.62 13.77 -7.82
N PHE A 287 -0.51 13.79 -7.11
CA PHE A 287 -1.78 14.27 -7.63
C PHE A 287 -2.14 15.70 -7.18
N GLY A 288 -1.43 16.22 -6.17
CA GLY A 288 -1.73 17.55 -5.61
C GLY A 288 -3.16 17.65 -5.07
N ALA A 289 -3.66 18.90 -5.02
CA ALA A 289 -5.02 19.20 -4.56
C ALA A 289 -6.07 19.12 -5.68
N HIS A 290 -5.66 19.06 -6.94
CA HIS A 290 -6.58 19.14 -8.08
C HIS A 290 -7.28 17.81 -8.38
N GLU A 291 -6.54 16.70 -8.30
CA GLU A 291 -7.05 15.36 -8.61
C GLU A 291 -6.69 14.33 -7.53
N PRO A 292 -6.93 14.60 -6.24
CA PRO A 292 -6.43 13.76 -5.14
C PRO A 292 -7.00 12.32 -5.18
N LEU A 293 -8.14 12.12 -5.85
CA LEU A 293 -8.80 10.81 -5.98
C LEU A 293 -8.69 10.19 -7.38
N ALA A 294 -7.84 10.72 -8.26
CA ALA A 294 -7.60 10.12 -9.57
C ALA A 294 -7.21 8.63 -9.53
N PRO A 295 -6.45 8.13 -8.53
CA PRO A 295 -6.18 6.70 -8.41
C PRO A 295 -7.43 5.85 -8.17
N MET A 296 -8.42 6.39 -7.46
CA MET A 296 -9.70 5.69 -7.22
C MET A 296 -10.47 5.51 -8.53
N ALA A 297 -10.44 6.52 -9.41
CA ALA A 297 -10.99 6.45 -10.77
C ALA A 297 -10.15 5.56 -11.72
N ALA A 298 -8.95 5.14 -11.31
CA ALA A 298 -8.09 4.21 -12.03
C ALA A 298 -8.21 2.74 -11.55
N GLY A 299 -9.13 2.45 -10.61
CA GLY A 299 -9.40 1.09 -10.16
C GLY A 299 -8.97 0.75 -8.74
N ALA A 300 -8.45 1.70 -7.95
CA ALA A 300 -8.24 1.49 -6.53
C ALA A 300 -9.58 1.44 -5.77
N ASP A 301 -9.58 0.82 -4.58
CA ASP A 301 -10.75 0.63 -3.73
C ASP A 301 -10.46 0.89 -2.24
N GLY A 302 -9.26 1.29 -1.90
CA GLY A 302 -8.88 1.65 -0.54
C GLY A 302 -8.05 2.93 -0.49
N LEU A 303 -8.12 3.63 0.63
CA LEU A 303 -7.41 4.87 0.83
C LEU A 303 -6.84 4.95 2.25
N MET A 304 -5.57 5.30 2.37
CA MET A 304 -5.00 5.70 3.64
C MET A 304 -5.32 7.17 3.89
N VAL A 305 -5.92 7.46 5.04
CA VAL A 305 -6.40 8.77 5.44
C VAL A 305 -5.68 9.28 6.69
N GLY A 306 -5.74 10.58 6.95
CA GLY A 306 -4.99 11.20 8.03
C GLY A 306 -3.51 11.36 7.70
N ASP A 307 -2.69 11.57 8.72
CA ASP A 307 -1.26 11.76 8.54
C ASP A 307 -0.53 10.45 8.21
N TYR A 308 0.52 10.56 7.40
CA TYR A 308 1.46 9.47 7.11
C TYR A 308 2.59 9.46 8.16
N LEU A 309 3.55 8.54 8.01
CA LEU A 309 4.63 8.37 8.99
C LEU A 309 5.49 9.64 9.19
N THR A 310 5.77 10.35 8.10
CA THR A 310 6.67 11.52 8.08
C THR A 310 6.11 12.70 7.30
N THR A 311 4.88 12.61 6.78
CA THR A 311 4.24 13.66 5.99
C THR A 311 2.75 13.75 6.33
N SER A 312 2.16 14.94 6.21
CA SER A 312 0.72 15.14 6.39
C SER A 312 -0.08 14.58 5.21
N GLY A 313 -1.23 13.99 5.51
CA GLY A 313 -2.20 13.51 4.53
C GLY A 313 -3.28 14.54 4.20
N ALA A 314 -4.26 14.13 3.40
CA ALA A 314 -5.43 14.95 3.11
C ALA A 314 -6.45 14.90 4.27
N ALA A 315 -7.29 15.93 4.36
CA ALA A 315 -8.36 15.96 5.34
C ALA A 315 -9.39 14.83 5.06
N LEU A 316 -9.66 14.01 6.06
CA LEU A 316 -10.54 12.83 5.98
C LEU A 316 -11.90 13.17 5.37
N GLU A 317 -12.51 14.28 5.78
CA GLU A 317 -13.84 14.68 5.31
C GLU A 317 -13.84 15.04 3.80
N THR A 318 -12.74 15.59 3.29
CA THR A 318 -12.55 15.86 1.86
C THR A 318 -12.47 14.54 1.07
N ASP A 319 -11.72 13.58 1.58
CA ASP A 319 -11.62 12.26 0.96
C ASP A 319 -12.98 11.54 0.97
N ARG A 320 -13.72 11.55 2.08
CA ARG A 320 -15.06 10.93 2.20
C ARG A 320 -16.05 11.51 1.18
N ARG A 321 -16.15 12.84 1.11
CA ARG A 321 -17.04 13.53 0.13
C ARG A 321 -16.66 13.18 -1.30
N GLY A 322 -15.38 13.19 -1.62
CA GLY A 322 -14.90 12.86 -2.95
C GLY A 322 -15.13 11.40 -3.34
N LEU A 323 -14.97 10.44 -2.42
CA LEU A 323 -15.28 9.03 -2.63
C LEU A 323 -16.79 8.82 -2.88
N THR A 324 -17.65 9.47 -2.10
CA THR A 324 -19.11 9.43 -2.31
C THR A 324 -19.47 10.00 -3.68
N ALA A 325 -18.86 11.12 -4.10
CA ALA A 325 -19.07 11.72 -5.42
C ALA A 325 -18.62 10.79 -6.57
N LEU A 326 -17.62 9.92 -6.35
CA LEU A 326 -17.20 8.87 -7.28
C LEU A 326 -18.10 7.63 -7.24
N GLY A 327 -19.15 7.64 -6.41
CA GLY A 327 -20.13 6.57 -6.29
C GLY A 327 -19.68 5.40 -5.40
N PHE A 328 -18.67 5.58 -4.53
CA PHE A 328 -18.32 4.59 -3.52
C PHE A 328 -19.27 4.66 -2.31
N THR A 329 -19.55 3.52 -1.73
CA THR A 329 -19.97 3.43 -0.33
C THR A 329 -18.74 3.34 0.57
N LEU A 330 -18.84 3.79 1.81
CA LEU A 330 -17.72 3.74 2.78
C LEU A 330 -17.97 2.61 3.78
N ASP A 331 -16.90 1.90 4.20
CA ASP A 331 -16.93 0.86 5.22
C ASP A 331 -17.08 1.42 6.65
#